data_b733c07586bd3d9c711e3e38c2f20ae9
#
_entry.id   b733c07586bd3d9c711e3e38c2f20ae9
#
_cell.length_a   1.000
_cell.length_b   1.000
_cell.length_c   1.000
_cell.angle_alpha   90.00
_cell.angle_beta   90.00
_cell.angle_gamma   90.00
#
_symmetry.space_group_name_H-M   'P 1'
#
loop_
_entity.id
_entity.type
_entity.pdbx_description
1 polymer ?
#
loop_
_entity_poly.entity_id
_entity_poly.type
_entity_poly.pdbx_seq_one_letter_code
_entity_poly.pdbx_strand_id
1 'polypeptide(L)'
;MAIAKRKARSAPKSKGAAKAAAVKSKRRRLPYYNQTTDFSCGAASLLMAMRGLDKEIPFDRVHELQVWREANTVYMGAGHAGSSPYGIALAAWRRGFHAEIWVSHKGAVLLDYQKKPEWRKAGKLMQEADEASVRELGMPVEKRSWDVADLAQARAEGAVPIVLVSTKAFHGDNTPHWVVFADSDETRVYINDPWISRNKGQTAKFQTGRAATHAAFMNMAKYGPRNERAVVLIRGPQI
;
A
#
# COMPACT_ATOMS: atom_id res chain seq x y z
N MET A 1 -2.73 -41.87 -63.42
CA MET A 1 -2.43 -41.57 -62.04
C MET A 1 -2.72 -40.09 -61.79
N ALA A 2 -3.83 -39.77 -61.09
CA ALA A 2 -4.25 -38.39 -60.83
C ALA A 2 -4.06 -38.08 -59.37
N ILE A 3 -3.21 -37.08 -59.08
CA ILE A 3 -2.93 -36.62 -57.72
C ILE A 3 -3.94 -35.53 -57.34
N ALA A 4 -4.79 -35.86 -56.36
CA ALA A 4 -5.80 -34.94 -55.85
C ALA A 4 -5.17 -33.87 -54.95
N LYS A 5 -5.35 -32.57 -55.25
CA LYS A 5 -5.00 -31.42 -54.43
C LYS A 5 -6.03 -31.24 -53.31
N ARG A 6 -5.58 -31.43 -52.04
CA ARG A 6 -6.37 -31.07 -50.85
C ARG A 6 -6.36 -29.57 -50.65
N LYS A 7 -7.54 -28.95 -50.64
CA LYS A 7 -7.77 -27.57 -50.25
C LYS A 7 -7.64 -27.44 -48.74
N ALA A 8 -6.76 -26.52 -48.23
CA ALA A 8 -6.67 -26.12 -46.87
C ALA A 8 -7.93 -25.36 -46.43
N ARG A 9 -8.55 -25.80 -45.36
CA ARG A 9 -9.66 -25.09 -44.67
C ARG A 9 -9.09 -23.98 -43.82
N SER A 10 -9.56 -22.73 -44.03
CA SER A 10 -9.28 -21.57 -43.20
C SER A 10 -9.95 -21.70 -41.84
N ALA A 11 -9.18 -21.45 -40.75
CA ALA A 11 -9.67 -21.40 -39.38
C ALA A 11 -10.57 -20.15 -39.16
N PRO A 12 -11.58 -20.24 -38.29
CA PRO A 12 -12.46 -19.10 -38.00
C PRO A 12 -11.74 -18.07 -37.11
N LYS A 13 -11.83 -16.80 -37.47
CA LYS A 13 -11.40 -15.65 -36.66
C LYS A 13 -12.30 -15.52 -35.44
N SER A 14 -11.72 -15.72 -34.25
CA SER A 14 -12.41 -15.45 -32.98
C SER A 14 -12.56 -13.91 -32.81
N LYS A 15 -13.75 -13.40 -33.05
CA LYS A 15 -14.19 -12.09 -32.56
C LYS A 15 -14.74 -12.30 -31.16
N GLY A 16 -14.15 -11.64 -30.18
CA GLY A 16 -14.65 -11.70 -28.82
C GLY A 16 -13.78 -10.95 -27.81
N ALA A 17 -13.40 -9.70 -28.10
CA ALA A 17 -12.99 -8.79 -27.02
C ALA A 17 -14.25 -8.38 -26.27
N ALA A 18 -14.58 -9.07 -25.19
CA ALA A 18 -15.62 -8.65 -24.26
C ALA A 18 -15.16 -7.33 -23.62
N LYS A 19 -15.84 -6.22 -23.94
CA LYS A 19 -15.79 -4.97 -23.20
C LYS A 19 -16.21 -5.29 -21.76
N ALA A 20 -15.25 -5.29 -20.83
CA ALA A 20 -15.56 -5.27 -19.41
C ALA A 20 -16.35 -3.99 -19.14
N ALA A 21 -17.63 -4.13 -18.84
CA ALA A 21 -18.49 -3.04 -18.42
C ALA A 21 -17.93 -2.54 -17.08
N ALA A 22 -17.43 -1.31 -17.04
CA ALA A 22 -17.01 -0.63 -15.83
C ALA A 22 -18.25 -0.51 -14.92
N VAL A 23 -18.35 -1.39 -13.94
CA VAL A 23 -19.31 -1.26 -12.85
C VAL A 23 -18.95 0.02 -12.13
N LYS A 24 -19.75 1.07 -12.27
CA LYS A 24 -19.68 2.28 -11.45
C LYS A 24 -20.05 1.90 -10.02
N SER A 25 -19.10 1.33 -9.29
CA SER A 25 -19.22 1.13 -7.86
C SER A 25 -19.39 2.50 -7.23
N LYS A 26 -20.44 2.66 -6.40
CA LYS A 26 -20.58 3.85 -5.54
C LYS A 26 -19.28 3.98 -4.76
N ARG A 27 -18.48 5.05 -5.03
CA ARG A 27 -17.21 5.31 -4.33
C ARG A 27 -17.44 5.15 -2.84
N ARG A 28 -16.93 4.07 -2.26
CA ARG A 28 -17.00 3.85 -0.82
C ARG A 28 -15.95 4.75 -0.19
N ARG A 29 -16.37 5.93 0.28
CA ARG A 29 -15.46 6.87 0.94
C ARG A 29 -14.82 6.19 2.14
N LEU A 30 -13.50 6.12 2.13
CA LEU A 30 -12.74 5.67 3.29
C LEU A 30 -12.73 6.79 4.33
N PRO A 31 -12.83 6.44 5.61
CA PRO A 31 -12.68 7.41 6.67
C PRO A 31 -11.28 8.01 6.65
N TYR A 32 -11.14 9.24 7.12
CA TYR A 32 -9.87 9.94 7.18
C TYR A 32 -9.39 10.07 8.62
N TYR A 33 -8.13 9.76 8.87
CA TYR A 33 -7.43 9.95 10.14
C TYR A 33 -6.14 10.73 9.91
N ASN A 34 -5.95 11.81 10.69
CA ASN A 34 -4.71 12.57 10.69
C ASN A 34 -3.72 11.94 11.66
N GLN A 35 -2.53 11.57 11.18
CA GLN A 35 -1.47 11.12 12.08
C GLN A 35 -1.14 12.18 13.13
N THR A 36 -0.87 11.75 14.35
CA THR A 36 -0.63 12.68 15.47
C THR A 36 0.86 12.91 15.76
N THR A 37 1.74 12.16 15.10
CA THR A 37 3.20 12.28 15.16
C THR A 37 3.79 12.30 13.77
N ASP A 38 5.04 12.72 13.62
CA ASP A 38 5.76 12.78 12.33
C ASP A 38 6.25 11.42 11.81
N PHE A 39 6.09 10.35 12.59
CA PHE A 39 6.57 9.00 12.27
C PHE A 39 5.46 7.93 12.19
N SER A 40 4.20 8.27 12.46
CA SER A 40 3.09 7.30 12.56
C SER A 40 2.24 7.15 11.30
N CYS A 41 2.75 7.56 10.13
CA CYS A 41 2.00 7.50 8.87
C CYS A 41 1.49 6.08 8.52
N GLY A 42 2.29 5.04 8.74
CA GLY A 42 1.89 3.65 8.53
C GLY A 42 0.74 3.23 9.45
N ALA A 43 0.82 3.61 10.73
CA ALA A 43 -0.23 3.32 11.70
C ALA A 43 -1.53 4.06 11.38
N ALA A 44 -1.46 5.34 11.07
CA ALA A 44 -2.62 6.14 10.68
C ALA A 44 -3.28 5.61 9.39
N SER A 45 -2.47 5.21 8.41
CA SER A 45 -2.97 4.57 7.18
C SER A 45 -3.64 3.24 7.46
N LEU A 46 -3.08 2.43 8.38
CA LEU A 46 -3.71 1.17 8.78
C LEU A 46 -5.03 1.40 9.52
N LEU A 47 -5.11 2.38 10.42
CA LEU A 47 -6.38 2.74 11.06
C LEU A 47 -7.45 3.14 10.03
N MET A 48 -7.10 3.97 9.03
CA MET A 48 -8.03 4.35 7.96
C MET A 48 -8.50 3.13 7.15
N ALA A 49 -7.59 2.20 6.84
CA ALA A 49 -7.91 0.99 6.10
C ALA A 49 -8.85 0.09 6.89
N MET A 50 -8.51 -0.22 8.14
CA MET A 50 -9.32 -1.07 9.01
C MET A 50 -10.69 -0.46 9.29
N ARG A 51 -10.76 0.84 9.65
CA ARG A 51 -12.03 1.54 9.89
C ARG A 51 -12.92 1.61 8.64
N GLY A 52 -12.31 1.61 7.45
CA GLY A 52 -13.05 1.51 6.19
C GLY A 52 -13.68 0.15 5.95
N LEU A 53 -13.14 -0.90 6.56
CA LEU A 53 -13.61 -2.28 6.48
C LEU A 53 -14.55 -2.63 7.64
N ASP A 54 -14.21 -2.15 8.85
CA ASP A 54 -14.98 -2.36 10.07
C ASP A 54 -15.15 -1.03 10.82
N LYS A 55 -16.41 -0.62 11.02
CA LYS A 55 -16.75 0.65 11.68
C LYS A 55 -16.47 0.67 13.18
N GLU A 56 -16.25 -0.47 13.80
CA GLU A 56 -15.98 -0.58 15.23
C GLU A 56 -14.51 -0.30 15.57
N ILE A 57 -13.61 -0.25 14.58
CA ILE A 57 -12.19 0.05 14.80
C ILE A 57 -12.05 1.47 15.37
N PRO A 58 -11.41 1.63 16.54
CA PRO A 58 -11.24 2.94 17.16
C PRO A 58 -10.38 3.91 16.32
N PHE A 59 -10.76 5.19 16.32
CA PHE A 59 -10.06 6.27 15.63
C PHE A 59 -9.54 7.28 16.65
N ASP A 60 -8.51 6.90 17.39
CA ASP A 60 -7.92 7.75 18.41
C ASP A 60 -6.40 7.58 18.48
N ARG A 61 -5.78 8.50 19.21
CA ARG A 61 -4.32 8.57 19.34
C ARG A 61 -3.72 7.37 20.08
N VAL A 62 -4.43 6.78 21.00
CA VAL A 62 -3.93 5.62 21.76
C VAL A 62 -3.77 4.44 20.81
N HIS A 63 -4.79 4.16 19.99
CA HIS A 63 -4.75 3.08 18.99
C HIS A 63 -3.73 3.35 17.89
N GLU A 64 -3.58 4.61 17.45
CA GLU A 64 -2.51 4.97 16.50
C GLU A 64 -1.12 4.61 17.05
N LEU A 65 -0.82 4.98 18.29
CA LEU A 65 0.47 4.72 18.91
C LEU A 65 0.68 3.23 19.23
N GLN A 66 -0.39 2.50 19.58
CA GLN A 66 -0.33 1.04 19.73
C GLN A 66 0.00 0.36 18.41
N VAL A 67 -0.70 0.72 17.33
CA VAL A 67 -0.42 0.22 15.97
C VAL A 67 1.00 0.56 15.55
N TRP A 68 1.43 1.80 15.78
CA TRP A 68 2.80 2.20 15.45
C TRP A 68 3.83 1.35 16.19
N ARG A 69 3.68 1.16 17.49
CA ARG A 69 4.59 0.33 18.31
C ARG A 69 4.70 -1.10 17.80
N GLU A 70 3.59 -1.67 17.32
CA GLU A 70 3.53 -3.02 16.81
C GLU A 70 4.04 -3.15 15.36
N ALA A 71 3.92 -2.09 14.57
CA ALA A 71 4.25 -2.08 13.15
C ALA A 71 5.64 -1.50 12.85
N ASN A 72 6.30 -0.87 13.84
CA ASN A 72 7.59 -0.27 13.56
C ASN A 72 8.67 -1.34 13.45
N THR A 73 9.60 -1.15 12.53
CA THR A 73 10.87 -1.85 12.53
C THR A 73 11.75 -1.29 13.62
N VAL A 74 12.67 -2.07 14.09
CA VAL A 74 13.63 -1.66 15.11
C VAL A 74 14.21 -0.31 14.78
N TYR A 75 14.04 0.60 15.74
CA TYR A 75 14.74 1.79 15.79
C TYR A 75 15.67 1.83 16.98
N MET A 76 16.79 2.42 16.79
CA MET A 76 17.81 2.55 17.81
C MET A 76 18.35 3.98 17.82
N GLY A 77 18.43 4.60 18.98
CA GLY A 77 19.01 5.93 19.11
C GLY A 77 18.01 7.09 18.95
N ALA A 78 18.42 8.20 18.37
CA ALA A 78 17.72 9.48 18.43
C ALA A 78 16.63 9.69 17.38
N GLY A 79 15.98 8.64 16.91
CA GLY A 79 14.89 8.77 15.92
C GLY A 79 13.77 7.78 16.17
N HIS A 80 12.62 8.07 15.60
CA HIS A 80 11.48 7.16 15.63
C HIS A 80 11.45 6.35 14.32
N ALA A 81 11.33 5.03 14.44
CA ALA A 81 11.24 4.18 13.27
C ALA A 81 9.88 4.32 12.59
N GLY A 82 9.88 4.33 11.27
CA GLY A 82 8.69 4.13 10.48
C GLY A 82 8.28 2.66 10.45
N SER A 83 7.10 2.38 9.92
CA SER A 83 6.55 1.04 9.79
C SER A 83 7.09 0.35 8.54
N SER A 84 7.43 -0.95 8.65
CA SER A 84 7.66 -1.81 7.49
C SER A 84 6.35 -2.35 6.92
N PRO A 85 6.31 -2.84 5.67
CA PRO A 85 5.13 -3.49 5.14
C PRO A 85 4.74 -4.74 5.95
N TYR A 86 5.72 -5.49 6.42
CA TYR A 86 5.51 -6.67 7.26
C TYR A 86 4.92 -6.30 8.62
N GLY A 87 5.45 -5.27 9.27
CA GLY A 87 4.93 -4.78 10.55
C GLY A 87 3.50 -4.24 10.43
N ILE A 88 3.16 -3.54 9.35
CA ILE A 88 1.77 -3.11 9.08
C ILE A 88 0.84 -4.33 8.95
N ALA A 89 1.27 -5.36 8.21
CA ALA A 89 0.48 -6.58 8.05
C ALA A 89 0.28 -7.33 9.36
N LEU A 90 1.33 -7.47 10.19
CA LEU A 90 1.24 -8.10 11.52
C LEU A 90 0.32 -7.32 12.46
N ALA A 91 0.39 -5.98 12.45
CA ALA A 91 -0.50 -5.15 13.26
C ALA A 91 -1.97 -5.25 12.83
N ALA A 92 -2.23 -5.42 11.52
CA ALA A 92 -3.56 -5.72 10.98
C ALA A 92 -4.05 -7.10 11.44
N TRP A 93 -3.20 -8.12 11.32
CA TRP A 93 -3.52 -9.49 11.73
C TRP A 93 -3.92 -9.58 13.21
N ARG A 94 -3.16 -8.93 14.10
CA ARG A 94 -3.47 -8.88 15.54
C ARG A 94 -4.84 -8.27 15.86
N ARG A 95 -5.43 -7.56 14.88
CA ARG A 95 -6.77 -6.96 14.97
C ARG A 95 -7.82 -7.71 14.16
N GLY A 96 -7.48 -8.94 13.73
CA GLY A 96 -8.41 -9.83 13.03
C GLY A 96 -8.57 -9.53 11.52
N PHE A 97 -7.67 -8.74 10.91
CA PHE A 97 -7.71 -8.46 9.48
C PHE A 97 -6.72 -9.33 8.72
N HIS A 98 -7.07 -9.68 7.48
CA HIS A 98 -6.11 -10.27 6.55
C HIS A 98 -5.28 -9.19 5.88
N ALA A 99 -4.03 -9.54 5.56
CA ALA A 99 -3.16 -8.70 4.77
C ALA A 99 -2.46 -9.51 3.67
N GLU A 100 -2.16 -8.83 2.56
CA GLU A 100 -1.34 -9.30 1.47
C GLU A 100 -0.28 -8.23 1.17
N ILE A 101 0.94 -8.63 0.91
CA ILE A 101 2.07 -7.70 0.73
C ILE A 101 2.64 -7.83 -0.67
N TRP A 102 2.73 -6.72 -1.39
CA TRP A 102 3.45 -6.63 -2.66
C TRP A 102 4.72 -5.81 -2.46
N VAL A 103 5.85 -6.35 -2.88
CA VAL A 103 7.16 -5.68 -2.82
C VAL A 103 7.89 -5.77 -4.16
N SER A 104 8.66 -4.74 -4.50
CA SER A 104 9.48 -4.77 -5.73
C SER A 104 10.73 -5.63 -5.59
N HIS A 105 11.21 -5.83 -4.37
CA HIS A 105 12.42 -6.59 -4.05
C HIS A 105 12.13 -7.55 -2.89
N LYS A 106 12.80 -8.70 -2.86
CA LYS A 106 12.74 -9.61 -1.71
C LYS A 106 13.51 -9.04 -0.52
N GLY A 107 13.05 -9.37 0.68
CA GLY A 107 13.70 -9.02 1.93
C GLY A 107 13.33 -7.65 2.47
N ALA A 108 14.14 -7.13 3.37
CA ALA A 108 13.86 -5.91 4.10
C ALA A 108 13.79 -4.66 3.21
N VAL A 109 12.81 -3.82 3.49
CA VAL A 109 12.48 -2.59 2.76
C VAL A 109 13.01 -1.37 3.52
N LEU A 110 13.35 -0.29 2.83
CA LEU A 110 13.76 0.99 3.42
C LEU A 110 15.07 0.94 4.26
N LEU A 111 15.90 -0.08 4.07
CA LEU A 111 17.18 -0.17 4.79
C LEU A 111 18.14 0.97 4.46
N ASP A 112 18.09 1.50 3.23
CA ASP A 112 18.93 2.60 2.80
C ASP A 112 18.60 3.93 3.49
N TYR A 113 17.44 4.03 4.13
CA TYR A 113 17.07 5.15 4.98
C TYR A 113 17.85 5.15 6.30
N GLN A 114 18.32 3.98 6.75
CA GLN A 114 19.10 3.82 7.97
C GLN A 114 20.56 4.20 7.71
N LYS A 115 21.04 5.30 8.30
CA LYS A 115 22.39 5.81 8.06
C LYS A 115 23.49 5.01 8.78
N LYS A 116 23.20 4.49 9.99
CA LYS A 116 24.18 3.74 10.78
C LYS A 116 24.15 2.26 10.44
N PRO A 117 25.33 1.63 10.21
CA PRO A 117 25.41 0.21 9.83
C PRO A 117 24.74 -0.74 10.83
N GLU A 118 24.94 -0.50 12.12
CA GLU A 118 24.35 -1.32 13.18
C GLU A 118 22.81 -1.24 13.17
N TRP A 119 22.25 -0.07 12.90
CA TRP A 119 20.79 0.09 12.80
C TRP A 119 20.22 -0.59 11.55
N ARG A 120 20.97 -0.51 10.44
CA ARG A 120 20.63 -1.22 9.20
C ARG A 120 20.63 -2.72 9.42
N LYS A 121 21.63 -3.26 10.13
CA LYS A 121 21.71 -4.68 10.47
C LYS A 121 20.54 -5.10 11.36
N ALA A 122 20.25 -4.35 12.44
CA ALA A 122 19.13 -4.63 13.32
C ALA A 122 17.79 -4.55 12.58
N GLY A 123 17.57 -3.49 11.81
CA GLY A 123 16.34 -3.32 11.00
C GLY A 123 16.15 -4.43 9.97
N LYS A 124 17.24 -4.92 9.36
CA LYS A 124 17.20 -6.07 8.45
C LYS A 124 16.75 -7.34 9.17
N LEU A 125 17.40 -7.67 10.28
CA LEU A 125 17.06 -8.87 11.06
C LEU A 125 15.60 -8.87 11.53
N MET A 126 15.12 -7.72 12.01
CA MET A 126 13.73 -7.61 12.46
C MET A 126 12.73 -7.73 11.32
N GLN A 127 13.00 -7.10 10.15
CA GLN A 127 12.11 -7.27 9.01
C GLN A 127 12.12 -8.69 8.44
N GLU A 128 13.25 -9.40 8.50
CA GLU A 128 13.33 -10.81 8.12
C GLU A 128 12.50 -11.69 9.08
N ALA A 129 12.54 -11.40 10.38
CA ALA A 129 11.71 -12.08 11.37
C ALA A 129 10.20 -11.75 11.18
N ASP A 130 9.88 -10.49 10.92
CA ASP A 130 8.50 -10.09 10.61
C ASP A 130 7.99 -10.75 9.32
N GLU A 131 8.82 -10.83 8.26
CA GLU A 131 8.47 -11.53 7.02
C GLU A 131 8.22 -13.02 7.26
N ALA A 132 9.05 -13.68 8.06
CA ALA A 132 8.86 -15.07 8.45
C ALA A 132 7.51 -15.26 9.17
N SER A 133 7.23 -14.42 10.17
CA SER A 133 5.96 -14.45 10.91
C SER A 133 4.74 -14.22 10.00
N VAL A 134 4.83 -13.26 9.06
CA VAL A 134 3.78 -13.01 8.07
C VAL A 134 3.49 -14.27 7.25
N ARG A 135 4.54 -14.97 6.80
CA ARG A 135 4.40 -16.21 6.02
C ARG A 135 3.85 -17.38 6.84
N GLU A 136 4.30 -17.54 8.08
CA GLU A 136 3.79 -18.57 9.02
C GLU A 136 2.29 -18.38 9.29
N LEU A 137 1.82 -17.13 9.33
CA LEU A 137 0.41 -16.78 9.47
C LEU A 137 -0.39 -16.93 8.15
N GLY A 138 0.24 -17.40 7.08
CA GLY A 138 -0.41 -17.62 5.79
C GLY A 138 -0.72 -16.36 4.99
N MET A 139 -0.16 -15.20 5.38
CA MET A 139 -0.33 -13.97 4.62
C MET A 139 0.58 -13.96 3.38
N PRO A 140 0.04 -13.70 2.17
CA PRO A 140 0.84 -13.69 0.96
C PRO A 140 1.87 -12.56 0.95
N VAL A 141 3.10 -12.89 0.55
CA VAL A 141 4.17 -11.91 0.27
C VAL A 141 4.65 -12.14 -1.16
N GLU A 142 4.30 -11.23 -2.04
CA GLU A 142 4.60 -11.33 -3.46
C GLU A 142 5.67 -10.32 -3.89
N LYS A 143 6.74 -10.83 -4.53
CA LYS A 143 7.64 -9.98 -5.30
C LYS A 143 7.04 -9.78 -6.68
N ARG A 144 6.50 -8.58 -6.93
CA ARG A 144 5.89 -8.24 -8.21
C ARG A 144 6.01 -6.76 -8.55
N SER A 145 5.91 -6.46 -9.84
CA SER A 145 5.53 -5.12 -10.29
C SER A 145 4.03 -4.95 -10.18
N TRP A 146 3.58 -3.71 -10.05
CA TRP A 146 2.16 -3.35 -10.00
C TRP A 146 1.97 -1.93 -10.53
N ASP A 147 0.76 -1.63 -10.96
CA ASP A 147 0.34 -0.33 -11.44
C ASP A 147 -0.99 0.13 -10.79
N VAL A 148 -1.57 1.21 -11.30
CA VAL A 148 -2.84 1.74 -10.78
C VAL A 148 -4.00 0.78 -11.02
N ALA A 149 -3.97 0.01 -12.12
CA ALA A 149 -5.04 -0.93 -12.43
C ALA A 149 -5.06 -2.10 -11.43
N ASP A 150 -3.89 -2.60 -11.02
CA ASP A 150 -3.78 -3.62 -9.97
C ASP A 150 -4.38 -3.13 -8.64
N LEU A 151 -4.07 -1.88 -8.23
CA LEU A 151 -4.62 -1.29 -7.01
C LEU A 151 -6.14 -1.07 -7.11
N ALA A 152 -6.62 -0.63 -8.26
CA ALA A 152 -8.05 -0.46 -8.53
C ALA A 152 -8.79 -1.81 -8.48
N GLN A 153 -8.19 -2.86 -9.02
CA GLN A 153 -8.72 -4.20 -8.96
C GLN A 153 -8.80 -4.70 -7.51
N ALA A 154 -7.71 -4.56 -6.73
CA ALA A 154 -7.70 -4.92 -5.31
C ALA A 154 -8.80 -4.16 -4.53
N ARG A 155 -9.02 -2.86 -4.84
CA ARG A 155 -10.12 -2.08 -4.26
C ARG A 155 -11.49 -2.61 -4.65
N ALA A 156 -11.69 -2.98 -5.91
CA ALA A 156 -12.94 -3.57 -6.40
C ALA A 156 -13.26 -4.91 -5.70
N GLU A 157 -12.22 -5.67 -5.37
CA GLU A 157 -12.29 -6.93 -4.61
C GLU A 157 -12.45 -6.73 -3.09
N GLY A 158 -12.58 -5.49 -2.63
CA GLY A 158 -12.84 -5.16 -1.22
C GLY A 158 -11.60 -4.95 -0.36
N ALA A 159 -10.40 -5.04 -0.90
CA ALA A 159 -9.19 -4.69 -0.17
C ALA A 159 -9.01 -3.17 -0.05
N VAL A 160 -8.25 -2.72 0.95
CA VAL A 160 -7.81 -1.32 1.08
C VAL A 160 -6.29 -1.27 0.97
N PRO A 161 -5.74 -0.79 -0.17
CA PRO A 161 -4.30 -0.69 -0.36
C PRO A 161 -3.69 0.45 0.45
N ILE A 162 -2.62 0.14 1.19
CA ILE A 162 -1.73 1.10 1.83
C ILE A 162 -0.44 1.10 1.03
N VAL A 163 -0.03 2.25 0.50
CA VAL A 163 1.04 2.35 -0.49
C VAL A 163 2.21 3.15 0.05
N LEU A 164 3.42 2.62 -0.11
CA LEU A 164 4.66 3.34 0.17
C LEU A 164 4.91 4.38 -0.93
N VAL A 165 5.11 5.64 -0.51
CA VAL A 165 5.40 6.76 -1.40
C VAL A 165 6.59 7.58 -0.91
N SER A 166 7.20 8.37 -1.79
CA SER A 166 8.09 9.46 -1.42
C SER A 166 7.30 10.74 -1.19
N THR A 167 7.58 11.44 -0.10
CA THR A 167 6.98 12.74 0.21
C THR A 167 7.40 13.87 -0.73
N LYS A 168 8.41 13.64 -1.57
CA LYS A 168 9.03 14.68 -2.40
C LYS A 168 8.04 15.49 -3.23
N ALA A 169 7.08 14.81 -3.85
CA ALA A 169 6.06 15.46 -4.69
C ALA A 169 4.99 16.21 -3.88
N PHE A 170 4.73 15.80 -2.63
CA PHE A 170 3.64 16.32 -1.83
C PHE A 170 4.10 17.34 -0.78
N HIS A 171 5.25 17.07 -0.16
CA HIS A 171 5.70 17.83 1.00
C HIS A 171 7.03 18.55 0.75
N GLY A 172 7.76 18.18 -0.33
CA GLY A 172 9.01 18.83 -0.77
C GLY A 172 10.27 18.23 -0.16
N ASP A 173 10.15 17.36 0.84
CA ASP A 173 11.23 16.55 1.40
C ASP A 173 11.20 15.13 0.82
N ASN A 174 12.29 14.38 0.96
CA ASN A 174 12.39 13.02 0.42
C ASN A 174 12.37 12.00 1.57
N THR A 175 11.20 11.84 2.17
CA THR A 175 10.98 10.91 3.29
C THR A 175 10.07 9.77 2.83
N PRO A 176 10.30 8.51 3.28
CA PRO A 176 9.35 7.42 3.03
C PRO A 176 8.07 7.68 3.80
N HIS A 177 6.93 7.44 3.14
CA HIS A 177 5.63 7.75 3.69
C HIS A 177 4.59 6.74 3.24
N TRP A 178 3.61 6.47 4.09
CA TRP A 178 2.50 5.59 3.80
C TRP A 178 1.22 6.38 3.58
N VAL A 179 0.52 6.09 2.50
CA VAL A 179 -0.79 6.67 2.18
C VAL A 179 -1.80 5.58 1.85
N VAL A 180 -3.08 5.89 1.99
CA VAL A 180 -4.15 4.96 1.60
C VAL A 180 -4.60 5.27 0.17
N PHE A 181 -4.57 4.28 -0.71
CA PHE A 181 -5.22 4.36 -2.02
C PHE A 181 -6.72 4.22 -1.82
N ALA A 182 -7.43 5.33 -1.98
CA ALA A 182 -8.87 5.38 -1.74
C ALA A 182 -9.68 4.95 -2.97
N ASP A 183 -9.28 5.42 -4.15
CA ASP A 183 -9.99 5.15 -5.41
C ASP A 183 -9.13 5.59 -6.63
N SER A 184 -9.57 5.25 -7.84
CA SER A 184 -9.05 5.83 -9.08
C SER A 184 -10.14 5.94 -10.15
N ASP A 185 -9.92 6.78 -11.13
CA ASP A 185 -10.68 6.84 -12.37
C ASP A 185 -9.72 6.69 -13.58
N GLU A 186 -10.18 6.99 -14.79
CA GLU A 186 -9.39 6.82 -16.01
C GLU A 186 -8.10 7.67 -16.06
N THR A 187 -8.03 8.76 -15.30
CA THR A 187 -6.93 9.74 -15.36
C THR A 187 -6.25 9.98 -14.03
N ARG A 188 -6.90 9.68 -12.92
CA ARG A 188 -6.46 10.08 -11.57
C ARG A 188 -6.56 8.96 -10.56
N VAL A 189 -5.66 9.05 -9.59
CA VAL A 189 -5.70 8.32 -8.33
C VAL A 189 -6.14 9.27 -7.24
N TYR A 190 -6.92 8.79 -6.29
CA TYR A 190 -7.36 9.50 -5.10
C TYR A 190 -6.79 8.83 -3.87
N ILE A 191 -6.04 9.56 -3.06
CA ILE A 191 -5.40 9.05 -1.86
C ILE A 191 -5.87 9.78 -0.61
N ASN A 192 -5.86 9.07 0.52
CA ASN A 192 -5.92 9.69 1.83
C ASN A 192 -4.49 9.77 2.38
N ASP A 193 -3.98 10.98 2.50
CA ASP A 193 -2.65 11.25 3.05
C ASP A 193 -2.79 11.58 4.54
N PRO A 194 -2.26 10.76 5.47
CA PRO A 194 -2.42 11.00 6.90
C PRO A 194 -1.68 12.23 7.41
N TRP A 195 -0.76 12.81 6.64
CA TRP A 195 0.03 13.96 7.07
C TRP A 195 -0.62 15.29 6.69
N ILE A 196 -0.86 16.14 7.68
CA ILE A 196 -1.30 17.53 7.48
C ILE A 196 -0.17 18.48 7.84
N SER A 197 0.38 19.17 6.86
CA SER A 197 1.33 20.25 7.09
C SER A 197 0.58 21.52 7.47
N ARG A 198 0.45 21.76 8.77
CA ARG A 198 -0.25 22.95 9.31
C ARG A 198 0.43 24.25 8.87
N ASN A 199 1.76 24.24 8.80
CA ASN A 199 2.55 25.40 8.35
C ASN A 199 2.29 25.79 6.88
N LYS A 200 1.73 24.85 6.08
CA LYS A 200 1.31 25.08 4.69
C LYS A 200 -0.22 25.29 4.57
N GLY A 201 -0.93 25.51 5.67
CA GLY A 201 -2.38 25.72 5.67
C GLY A 201 -3.19 24.50 5.21
N GLN A 202 -2.60 23.29 5.24
CA GLN A 202 -3.30 22.07 4.84
C GLN A 202 -4.36 21.68 5.87
N THR A 203 -5.42 21.03 5.39
CA THR A 203 -6.55 20.57 6.23
C THR A 203 -6.85 19.10 5.95
N ALA A 204 -7.61 18.46 6.83
CA ALA A 204 -8.12 17.11 6.63
C ALA A 204 -8.91 16.99 5.30
N LYS A 205 -9.71 17.98 4.96
CA LYS A 205 -10.46 18.02 3.69
C LYS A 205 -9.53 18.00 2.48
N PHE A 206 -8.38 18.70 2.54
CA PHE A 206 -7.39 18.73 1.46
C PHE A 206 -6.70 17.37 1.29
N GLN A 207 -6.44 16.64 2.38
CA GLN A 207 -5.73 15.38 2.37
C GLN A 207 -6.65 14.15 2.15
N THR A 208 -7.96 14.35 2.26
CA THR A 208 -8.95 13.30 2.00
C THR A 208 -9.27 13.22 0.51
N GLY A 209 -8.96 12.10 -0.12
CA GLY A 209 -9.17 11.91 -1.56
C GLY A 209 -8.32 12.86 -2.40
N ARG A 210 -7.12 13.19 -1.95
CA ARG A 210 -6.16 14.02 -2.69
C ARG A 210 -5.85 13.40 -4.03
N ALA A 211 -6.06 14.17 -5.10
CA ALA A 211 -5.92 13.67 -6.47
C ALA A 211 -4.48 13.81 -6.99
N ALA A 212 -4.02 12.78 -7.71
CA ALA A 212 -2.80 12.81 -8.51
C ALA A 212 -3.09 12.13 -9.87
N THR A 213 -2.36 12.48 -10.93
CA THR A 213 -2.42 11.69 -12.17
C THR A 213 -1.80 10.31 -11.94
N HIS A 214 -2.17 9.31 -12.75
CA HIS A 214 -1.57 7.96 -12.66
C HIS A 214 -0.06 8.03 -12.74
N ALA A 215 0.50 8.77 -13.69
CA ALA A 215 1.95 8.93 -13.84
C ALA A 215 2.63 9.59 -12.61
N ALA A 216 2.02 10.64 -12.06
CA ALA A 216 2.53 11.31 -10.87
C ALA A 216 2.49 10.37 -9.66
N PHE A 217 1.38 9.64 -9.46
CA PHE A 217 1.25 8.66 -8.40
C PHE A 217 2.28 7.53 -8.53
N MET A 218 2.42 6.93 -9.69
CA MET A 218 3.39 5.85 -9.92
C MET A 218 4.84 6.33 -9.77
N ASN A 219 5.11 7.61 -10.04
CA ASN A 219 6.42 8.20 -9.81
C ASN A 219 6.70 8.43 -8.32
N MET A 220 5.68 8.80 -7.52
CA MET A 220 5.84 8.90 -6.05
C MET A 220 5.87 7.53 -5.36
N ALA A 221 5.16 6.53 -5.89
CA ALA A 221 5.03 5.19 -5.31
C ALA A 221 6.31 4.37 -5.48
N LYS A 222 7.44 4.99 -5.20
CA LYS A 222 8.78 4.40 -5.14
C LYS A 222 9.66 5.22 -4.20
N TYR A 223 10.60 4.57 -3.53
CA TYR A 223 11.48 5.23 -2.59
C TYR A 223 12.93 4.74 -2.69
N GLY A 224 13.88 5.67 -2.42
CA GLY A 224 15.29 5.38 -2.31
C GLY A 224 15.98 5.05 -3.64
N PRO A 225 17.30 4.77 -3.58
CA PRO A 225 18.14 4.55 -4.78
C PRO A 225 17.74 3.28 -5.55
N ARG A 226 17.14 2.30 -4.87
CA ARG A 226 16.67 1.05 -5.48
C ARG A 226 15.25 1.15 -6.07
N ASN A 227 14.61 2.34 -6.01
CA ASN A 227 13.22 2.53 -6.38
C ASN A 227 12.29 1.51 -5.70
N GLU A 228 12.48 1.30 -4.41
CA GLU A 228 11.69 0.37 -3.62
C GLU A 228 10.21 0.72 -3.68
N ARG A 229 9.39 -0.29 -3.89
CA ARG A 229 7.93 -0.19 -3.92
C ARG A 229 7.35 -1.20 -2.96
N ALA A 230 6.35 -0.78 -2.20
CA ALA A 230 5.61 -1.67 -1.32
C ALA A 230 4.14 -1.26 -1.26
N VAL A 231 3.28 -2.26 -1.19
CA VAL A 231 1.85 -2.14 -0.95
C VAL A 231 1.46 -3.16 0.11
N VAL A 232 0.60 -2.76 1.03
CA VAL A 232 -0.07 -3.69 1.95
C VAL A 232 -1.56 -3.60 1.67
N LEU A 233 -2.14 -4.68 1.20
CA LEU A 233 -3.58 -4.81 0.97
C LEU A 233 -4.23 -5.30 2.26
N ILE A 234 -5.09 -4.48 2.86
CA ILE A 234 -5.87 -4.88 4.03
C ILE A 234 -7.23 -5.37 3.55
N ARG A 235 -7.61 -6.57 3.98
CA ARG A 235 -8.90 -7.20 3.69
C ARG A 235 -9.74 -7.30 4.97
N GLY A 236 -11.03 -7.52 4.82
CA GLY A 236 -11.99 -7.61 5.94
C GLY A 236 -11.58 -8.59 7.04
N PRO A 237 -12.30 -8.58 8.16
CA PRO A 237 -11.99 -9.46 9.28
C PRO A 237 -11.92 -10.93 8.85
N GLN A 238 -11.06 -11.66 9.51
CA GLN A 238 -10.98 -13.12 9.41
C GLN A 238 -12.30 -13.70 9.96
N ILE A 239 -12.96 -14.51 9.16
CA ILE A 239 -14.18 -15.23 9.57
C ILE A 239 -13.74 -16.54 10.22
#